data_9b7e9e116a8e5e297dd6256fc865dddc
#
_entry.id   9b7e9e116a8e5e297dd6256fc865dddc
#
_cell.length_a   1.000
_cell.length_b   1.000
_cell.length_c   1.000
_cell.angle_alpha   90.00
_cell.angle_beta   90.00
_cell.angle_gamma   90.00
#
_symmetry.space_group_name_H-M   'P 1'
#
loop_
_entity.id
_entity.type
_entity.pdbx_description
1 polymer ?
#
loop_
_entity_poly.entity_id
_entity_poly.type
_entity_poly.pdbx_seq_one_letter_code
_entity_poly.pdbx_strand_id
1 'polypeptide(L)'
;MHDLTGFQRDLLILIAGLDDPYGLEIKDELENYYERDIHHGQLYPNLDDLVEKGLVNKGQLDRRTNVYRLTRRGQRAITARFDWEGQYVETDAETPGR
;
A
#
# COMPACT_ATOMS: atom_id res chain seq x y z
N MET A 1 2.36 11.65 -1.51
CA MET A 1 2.17 10.50 -2.42
C MET A 1 2.23 10.86 -3.90
N HIS A 2 2.39 12.11 -4.23
CA HIS A 2 2.43 12.53 -5.64
C HIS A 2 3.66 11.97 -6.37
N ASP A 3 4.71 11.62 -5.64
CA ASP A 3 5.95 11.08 -6.18
C ASP A 3 5.93 9.55 -6.32
N LEU A 4 4.83 8.90 -5.91
CA LEU A 4 4.69 7.46 -6.04
C LEU A 4 3.96 7.11 -7.33
N THR A 5 4.32 5.97 -7.92
CA THR A 5 3.55 5.43 -9.03
C THR A 5 2.18 4.93 -8.53
N GLY A 6 1.24 4.72 -9.44
CA GLY A 6 -0.05 4.13 -9.08
C GLY A 6 0.12 2.77 -8.41
N PHE A 7 1.03 1.96 -8.94
CA PHE A 7 1.31 0.65 -8.36
C PHE A 7 1.83 0.76 -6.91
N GLN A 8 2.74 1.68 -6.66
CA GLN A 8 3.29 1.91 -5.33
C GLN A 8 2.22 2.43 -4.36
N ARG A 9 1.34 3.31 -4.83
CA ARG A 9 0.22 3.79 -4.00
C ARG A 9 -0.69 2.64 -3.60
N ASP A 10 -0.99 1.74 -4.54
CA ASP A 10 -1.84 0.58 -4.24
C ASP A 10 -1.17 -0.35 -3.23
N LEU A 11 0.15 -0.58 -3.37
CA LEU A 11 0.90 -1.36 -2.39
C LEU A 11 0.80 -0.74 -0.99
N LEU A 12 0.96 0.57 -0.90
CA LEU A 12 0.92 1.27 0.37
C LEU A 12 -0.45 1.16 1.04
N ILE A 13 -1.51 1.29 0.25
CA ILE A 13 -2.88 1.13 0.74
C ILE A 13 -3.12 -0.27 1.28
N LEU A 14 -2.66 -1.30 0.56
CA LEU A 14 -2.82 -2.67 1.02
C LEU A 14 -2.06 -2.93 2.31
N ILE A 15 -0.85 -2.42 2.42
CA ILE A 15 -0.06 -2.57 3.65
C ILE A 15 -0.77 -1.90 4.83
N ALA A 16 -1.41 -0.76 4.59
CA ALA A 16 -2.17 -0.07 5.63
C ALA A 16 -3.38 -0.86 6.09
N GLY A 17 -4.04 -1.57 5.18
CA GLY A 17 -5.28 -2.27 5.47
C GLY A 17 -5.10 -3.71 5.93
N LEU A 18 -4.01 -4.36 5.55
CA LEU A 18 -3.72 -5.72 5.96
C LEU A 18 -2.91 -5.70 7.25
N ASP A 19 -3.02 -6.75 8.05
CA ASP A 19 -2.35 -6.84 9.34
C ASP A 19 -0.97 -7.47 9.14
N ASP A 20 0.07 -6.63 9.16
CA ASP A 20 1.47 -7.05 8.97
C ASP A 20 1.61 -8.08 7.83
N PRO A 21 1.20 -7.71 6.61
CA PRO A 21 1.17 -8.69 5.52
C PRO A 21 2.57 -9.08 5.08
N TYR A 22 2.72 -10.33 4.64
CA TYR A 22 3.91 -10.74 3.91
C TYR A 22 3.69 -10.56 2.40
N GLY A 23 4.79 -10.63 1.66
CA GLY A 23 4.77 -10.29 0.23
C GLY A 23 3.72 -11.00 -0.59
N LEU A 24 3.54 -12.31 -0.36
CA LEU A 24 2.55 -13.09 -1.14
C LEU A 24 1.12 -12.68 -0.83
N GLU A 25 0.81 -12.26 0.40
CA GLU A 25 -0.52 -11.75 0.73
C GLU A 25 -0.82 -10.47 -0.04
N ILE A 26 0.17 -9.57 -0.09
CA ILE A 26 0.04 -8.33 -0.85
C ILE A 26 -0.16 -8.64 -2.33
N LYS A 27 0.63 -9.57 -2.86
CA LYS A 27 0.54 -9.99 -4.25
C LYS A 27 -0.86 -10.52 -4.58
N ASP A 28 -1.38 -11.41 -3.73
CA ASP A 28 -2.70 -12.01 -3.97
C ASP A 28 -3.80 -10.95 -4.00
N GLU A 29 -3.76 -9.99 -3.09
CA GLU A 29 -4.76 -8.91 -3.06
C GLU A 29 -4.67 -8.03 -4.30
N LEU A 30 -3.44 -7.70 -4.73
CA LEU A 30 -3.27 -6.92 -5.96
C LEU A 30 -3.76 -7.67 -7.18
N GLU A 31 -3.47 -8.96 -7.26
CA GLU A 31 -3.91 -9.77 -8.39
C GLU A 31 -5.44 -9.82 -8.47
N ASN A 32 -6.09 -9.92 -7.32
CA ASN A 32 -7.55 -9.88 -7.28
C ASN A 32 -8.10 -8.53 -7.77
N TYR A 33 -7.48 -7.45 -7.33
CA TYR A 33 -7.94 -6.10 -7.68
C TYR A 33 -7.67 -5.78 -9.15
N TYR A 34 -6.47 -6.13 -9.64
CA TYR A 34 -6.07 -5.83 -11.01
C TYR A 34 -6.61 -6.86 -12.01
N GLU A 35 -7.08 -8.01 -11.52
CA GLU A 35 -7.56 -9.11 -12.35
C GLU A 35 -6.49 -9.59 -13.33
N ARG A 36 -5.25 -9.65 -12.87
CA ARG A 36 -4.11 -10.14 -13.65
C ARG A 36 -2.99 -10.57 -12.71
N ASP A 37 -2.07 -11.37 -13.24
CA ASP A 37 -0.90 -11.82 -12.49
C ASP A 37 0.08 -10.68 -12.27
N ILE A 38 0.72 -10.70 -11.11
CA ILE A 38 1.76 -9.75 -10.74
C ILE A 38 3.07 -10.52 -10.61
N HIS A 39 4.11 -10.08 -11.32
CA HIS A 39 5.41 -10.72 -11.26
C HIS A 39 6.19 -10.29 -10.02
N HIS A 40 6.99 -11.21 -9.48
CA HIS A 40 7.88 -10.89 -8.37
C HIS A 40 8.83 -9.74 -8.72
N GLY A 41 9.28 -9.66 -9.96
CA GLY A 41 10.16 -8.59 -10.42
C GLY A 41 9.51 -7.20 -10.41
N GLN A 42 8.19 -7.13 -10.40
CA GLN A 42 7.46 -5.88 -10.24
C GLN A 42 7.16 -5.61 -8.77
N LEU A 43 6.80 -6.65 -8.02
CA LEU A 43 6.36 -6.51 -6.63
C LEU A 43 7.49 -6.09 -5.70
N TYR A 44 8.54 -6.90 -5.63
CA TYR A 44 9.56 -6.72 -4.58
C TYR A 44 10.42 -5.48 -4.73
N PRO A 45 10.87 -5.09 -5.93
CA PRO A 45 11.58 -3.81 -6.06
C PRO A 45 10.74 -2.61 -5.65
N ASN A 46 9.43 -2.64 -5.92
CA ASN A 46 8.54 -1.56 -5.52
C ASN A 46 8.29 -1.54 -4.01
N LEU A 47 8.19 -2.71 -3.38
CA LEU A 47 8.14 -2.78 -1.92
C LEU A 47 9.42 -2.21 -1.31
N ASP A 48 10.58 -2.56 -1.88
CA ASP A 48 11.86 -2.04 -1.39
C ASP A 48 11.95 -0.52 -1.55
N ASP A 49 11.43 0.04 -2.63
CA ASP A 49 11.36 1.49 -2.82
C ASP A 49 10.55 2.15 -1.71
N LEU A 50 9.43 1.56 -1.33
CA LEU A 50 8.60 2.11 -0.25
C LEU A 50 9.33 2.06 1.09
N VAL A 51 10.10 1.00 1.32
CA VAL A 51 10.94 0.90 2.52
C VAL A 51 12.01 1.99 2.51
N GLU A 52 12.69 2.18 1.38
CA GLU A 52 13.72 3.18 1.25
C GLU A 52 13.20 4.59 1.43
N LYS A 53 11.97 4.85 0.99
CA LYS A 53 11.32 6.16 1.18
C LYS A 53 10.83 6.38 2.61
N GLY A 54 10.97 5.38 3.47
CA GLY A 54 10.56 5.50 4.87
C GLY A 54 9.06 5.40 5.10
N LEU A 55 8.32 4.90 4.11
CA LEU A 55 6.86 4.78 4.20
C LEU A 55 6.44 3.43 4.77
N VAL A 56 7.31 2.43 4.67
CA VAL A 56 7.05 1.06 5.08
C VAL A 56 8.28 0.52 5.80
N ASN A 57 8.06 -0.23 6.85
CA ASN A 57 9.11 -1.02 7.50
C ASN A 57 9.02 -2.46 7.03
N LYS A 58 10.18 -3.07 6.85
CA LYS A 58 10.29 -4.45 6.47
C LYS A 58 10.86 -5.22 7.64
N GLY A 59 10.10 -6.19 8.15
CA GLY A 59 10.54 -7.08 9.22
C GLY A 59 10.67 -8.49 8.70
N GLN A 60 11.37 -9.34 9.45
CA GLN A 60 11.55 -10.72 9.08
C GLN A 60 10.75 -11.60 10.04
N LEU A 61 9.80 -12.35 9.49
CA LEU A 61 9.00 -13.29 10.28
C LEU A 61 9.79 -14.58 10.51
N ASP A 62 10.45 -15.04 9.43
CA ASP A 62 11.34 -16.20 9.49
C ASP A 62 12.42 -16.04 8.40
N ARG A 63 13.20 -17.08 8.15
CA ARG A 63 14.33 -16.99 7.21
C ARG A 63 13.94 -16.66 5.78
N ARG A 64 12.69 -16.91 5.41
CA ARG A 64 12.23 -16.76 4.02
C ARG A 64 11.10 -15.75 3.86
N THR A 65 10.54 -15.28 4.98
CA THR A 65 9.32 -14.49 4.94
C THR A 65 9.54 -13.13 5.56
N ASN A 66 9.39 -12.09 4.75
CA ASN A 66 9.39 -10.71 5.22
C ASN A 66 7.95 -10.24 5.39
N VAL A 67 7.73 -9.48 6.43
CA VAL A 67 6.46 -8.80 6.66
C VAL A 67 6.65 -7.30 6.49
N TYR A 68 5.60 -6.62 6.12
CA TYR A 68 5.63 -5.20 5.83
C TYR A 68 4.65 -4.47 6.72
N ARG A 69 5.05 -3.31 7.20
CA ARG A 69 4.24 -2.53 8.13
C ARG A 69 4.33 -1.06 7.76
N LEU A 70 3.19 -0.38 7.81
CA LEU A 70 3.13 1.05 7.54
C LEU A 70 3.85 1.82 8.65
N THR A 71 4.68 2.79 8.26
CA THR A 71 5.30 3.70 9.21
C THR A 71 4.35 4.87 9.51
N ARG A 72 4.69 5.68 10.50
CA ARG A 72 3.95 6.94 10.75
C ARG A 72 4.01 7.86 9.53
N ARG A 73 5.15 7.90 8.87
CA ARG A 73 5.31 8.68 7.65
C ARG A 73 4.38 8.17 6.55
N GLY A 74 4.28 6.85 6.41
CA GLY A 74 3.36 6.23 5.48
C GLY A 74 1.91 6.56 5.81
N GLN A 75 1.54 6.50 7.08
CA GLN A 75 0.19 6.85 7.52
C GLN A 75 -0.13 8.31 7.19
N ARG A 76 0.80 9.22 7.47
CA ARG A 76 0.61 10.64 7.14
C ARG A 76 0.47 10.87 5.65
N ALA A 77 1.24 10.14 4.85
CA ALA A 77 1.14 10.25 3.39
C ALA A 77 -0.24 9.81 2.88
N ILE A 78 -0.76 8.73 3.42
CA ILE A 78 -2.10 8.24 3.05
C ILE A 78 -3.16 9.25 3.47
N THR A 79 -3.11 9.74 4.70
CA THR A 79 -4.08 10.71 5.20
C THR A 79 -4.07 11.98 4.35
N ALA A 80 -2.89 12.48 4.03
CA ALA A 80 -2.76 13.67 3.20
C ALA A 80 -3.34 13.45 1.80
N ARG A 81 -3.14 12.26 1.25
CA ARG A 81 -3.70 11.92 -0.07
C ARG A 81 -5.22 11.86 -0.03
N PHE A 82 -5.78 11.24 0.99
CA PHE A 82 -7.24 11.15 1.13
C PHE A 82 -7.86 12.53 1.33
N ASP A 83 -7.21 13.38 2.11
CA ASP A 83 -7.68 14.75 2.31
C ASP A 83 -7.67 15.53 0.99
N TRP A 84 -6.61 15.37 0.22
CA TRP A 84 -6.50 16.01 -1.08
C TRP A 84 -7.58 15.51 -2.03
N GLU A 85 -7.77 14.21 -2.10
CA GLU A 85 -8.81 13.61 -2.96
C GLU A 85 -10.19 14.07 -2.55
N GLY A 86 -10.43 14.16 -1.25
CA GLY A 86 -11.72 14.56 -0.72
C GLY A 86 -12.13 15.99 -1.08
N GLN A 87 -11.17 16.82 -1.47
CA GLN A 87 -11.47 18.17 -1.96
C GLN A 87 -12.15 18.15 -3.33
N TYR A 88 -11.98 17.07 -4.07
CA TYR A 88 -12.43 17.01 -5.47
C TYR A 88 -13.45 15.91 -5.72
N VAL A 89 -13.44 14.85 -4.93
CA VAL A 89 -14.28 13.69 -5.15
C VAL A 89 -15.11 13.40 -3.91
N GLU A 90 -16.42 13.27 -4.09
CA GLU A 90 -17.33 12.81 -3.04
C GLU A 90 -17.58 11.33 -3.24
N THR A 91 -17.65 10.61 -2.16
CA THR A 91 -18.02 9.19 -2.19
C THR A 91 -19.21 8.98 -1.29
N ASP A 92 -20.19 8.24 -1.76
CA ASP A 92 -21.39 7.94 -0.99
C ASP A 92 -21.06 7.12 0.26
N ALA A 93 -20.05 6.26 0.16
CA ALA A 93 -19.64 5.43 1.29
C ALA A 93 -19.12 6.26 2.45
N GLU A 94 -18.48 7.41 2.17
CA GLU A 94 -17.90 8.27 3.18
C GLU A 94 -18.87 9.29 3.73
N THR A 95 -19.97 9.50 3.03
CA THR A 95 -20.94 10.50 3.38
C THR A 95 -22.36 9.92 3.45
N PRO A 96 -22.53 8.86 4.16
CA PRO A 96 -23.88 8.28 4.29
C PRO A 96 -24.79 9.29 4.96
N GLY A 97 -26.01 9.34 4.53
CA GLY A 97 -26.99 10.23 5.14
C GLY A 97 -26.93 11.67 4.67
N ARG A 98 -26.14 11.96 3.67
CA ARG A 98 -26.13 13.29 3.07
C ARG A 98 -27.45 13.65 2.48
#